data_11fb44c92cd3435a690bab9be9285831
#
_entry.id   11fb44c92cd3435a690bab9be9285831
#
_cell.length_a   1.000
_cell.length_b   1.000
_cell.length_c   1.000
_cell.angle_alpha   90.00
_cell.angle_beta   90.00
_cell.angle_gamma   90.00
#
_symmetry.space_group_name_H-M   'P 1'
#
loop_
_entity.id
_entity.type
_entity.pdbx_description
1 polymer ?
#
loop_
_entity_poly.entity_id
_entity_poly.type
_entity_poly.pdbx_seq_one_letter_code
_entity_poly.pdbx_strand_id
1 'polypeptide(L)'
;MKILSDAQLAELLDQDIFHKIGDAADALGVPCYVVGGYVRDLFLERTSNDIDVVVVGSGIQVADALRKSLGKKAHISVFRNFGTAQVKFRGYEIEFVGARKESYSHDSRKPIVENGTLEDDQNRRDFTINAMAVCINAENFGQLIDPFDGLYDLEDGIIRTPLDPDITFSDDPLRMLRCVRFATQLRFFIEDETFDALTRNAERIKIVSGERIADELNKIMMTQQPSRGFVELHRCGLLQLILPELTRLDNVETRNGRAHKNNFYHTLEVLDNICRYTDNLWLRWAALLHDVGKAKTKRWDPAAGWTFHNHNFIGAKMVPDLFRRMKLPLDSKMKYVQKLVDLHMRPIVIAEDSVTDSAVRRLMNDAGDDTDDLMTLCEADITSKNHIKKQRFLDNFRIVREKLADLKERDYKRLLQPVIDGNEIMELFHLGPSREVGTLKQTLKDAVLDNRVPNEREPLMQLLMQKAKQMGLETGR
;
A
#
# COMPACT_ATOMS: atom_id res chain seq x y z
N MET A 1 6.40 -18.11 -18.95
CA MET A 1 7.80 -17.63 -18.90
C MET A 1 8.51 -18.11 -20.18
N LYS A 2 9.43 -17.34 -20.73
CA LYS A 2 10.22 -17.71 -21.90
C LYS A 2 11.66 -17.96 -21.45
N ILE A 3 12.19 -19.17 -21.68
CA ILE A 3 13.61 -19.43 -21.46
C ILE A 3 14.38 -18.67 -22.54
N LEU A 4 15.21 -17.72 -22.12
CA LEU A 4 16.00 -16.87 -23.00
C LEU A 4 17.42 -17.44 -23.12
N SER A 5 17.92 -17.57 -24.35
CA SER A 5 19.34 -17.84 -24.58
C SER A 5 20.18 -16.59 -24.31
N ASP A 6 21.51 -16.75 -24.15
CA ASP A 6 22.43 -15.62 -24.00
C ASP A 6 22.30 -14.61 -25.16
N ALA A 7 22.10 -15.09 -26.38
CA ALA A 7 21.85 -14.22 -27.54
C ALA A 7 20.57 -13.39 -27.41
N GLN A 8 19.49 -13.98 -26.87
CA GLN A 8 18.22 -13.28 -26.61
C GLN A 8 18.33 -12.33 -25.43
N LEU A 9 19.10 -12.67 -24.39
CA LEU A 9 19.42 -11.75 -23.29
C LEU A 9 20.25 -10.57 -23.78
N ALA A 10 21.24 -10.81 -24.64
CA ALA A 10 22.01 -9.73 -25.26
C ALA A 10 21.11 -8.80 -26.08
N GLU A 11 20.14 -9.34 -26.84
CA GLU A 11 19.17 -8.54 -27.59
C GLU A 11 18.26 -7.71 -26.68
N LEU A 12 17.76 -8.26 -25.55
CA LEU A 12 16.94 -7.53 -24.58
C LEU A 12 17.72 -6.43 -23.85
N LEU A 13 19.01 -6.64 -23.64
CA LEU A 13 19.93 -5.67 -23.02
C LEU A 13 20.61 -4.75 -24.06
N ASP A 14 20.29 -4.87 -25.36
CA ASP A 14 20.82 -4.01 -26.43
C ASP A 14 20.20 -2.60 -26.37
N GLN A 15 20.49 -1.92 -25.27
CA GLN A 15 20.12 -0.54 -24.99
C GLN A 15 21.37 0.26 -24.67
N ASP A 16 21.41 1.51 -25.12
CA ASP A 16 22.54 2.44 -24.94
C ASP A 16 23.07 2.49 -23.50
N ILE A 17 22.19 2.40 -22.52
CA ILE A 17 22.57 2.47 -21.10
C ILE A 17 23.45 1.28 -20.67
N PHE A 18 23.12 0.04 -21.08
CA PHE A 18 23.89 -1.15 -20.69
C PHE A 18 25.25 -1.17 -21.37
N HIS A 19 25.33 -0.78 -22.63
CA HIS A 19 26.62 -0.63 -23.34
C HIS A 19 27.49 0.43 -22.66
N LYS A 20 26.95 1.57 -22.29
CA LYS A 20 27.71 2.60 -21.56
C LYS A 20 28.19 2.17 -20.20
N ILE A 21 27.40 1.34 -19.48
CA ILE A 21 27.87 0.74 -18.21
C ILE A 21 29.01 -0.23 -18.50
N GLY A 22 28.86 -1.10 -19.50
CA GLY A 22 29.89 -2.05 -19.93
C GLY A 22 31.16 -1.34 -20.33
N ASP A 23 31.09 -0.32 -21.21
CA ASP A 23 32.24 0.48 -21.65
C ASP A 23 33.00 1.14 -20.47
N ALA A 24 32.22 1.64 -19.47
CA ALA A 24 32.83 2.23 -18.28
C ALA A 24 33.59 1.20 -17.43
N ALA A 25 33.05 -0.03 -17.32
CA ALA A 25 33.70 -1.14 -16.63
C ALA A 25 34.92 -1.67 -17.41
N ASP A 26 34.80 -1.83 -18.75
CA ASP A 26 35.90 -2.27 -19.63
C ASP A 26 37.09 -1.28 -19.61
N ALA A 27 36.80 0.01 -19.63
CA ALA A 27 37.82 1.06 -19.50
C ALA A 27 38.61 0.98 -18.15
N LEU A 28 38.00 0.43 -17.13
CA LEU A 28 38.62 0.20 -15.81
C LEU A 28 39.21 -1.21 -15.65
N GLY A 29 38.97 -2.10 -16.65
CA GLY A 29 39.44 -3.48 -16.63
C GLY A 29 38.76 -4.34 -15.56
N VAL A 30 37.47 -4.10 -15.24
CA VAL A 30 36.76 -4.81 -14.20
C VAL A 30 35.54 -5.53 -14.75
N PRO A 31 35.26 -6.78 -14.31
CA PRO A 31 34.02 -7.49 -14.65
C PRO A 31 32.80 -6.80 -14.04
N CYS A 32 31.71 -6.74 -14.82
CA CYS A 32 30.52 -6.00 -14.48
C CYS A 32 29.25 -6.78 -14.92
N TYR A 33 28.28 -6.83 -14.03
CA TYR A 33 27.09 -7.67 -14.20
C TYR A 33 25.83 -6.92 -13.76
N VAL A 34 24.76 -7.05 -14.54
CA VAL A 34 23.40 -6.75 -14.06
C VAL A 34 22.92 -7.94 -13.25
N VAL A 35 22.26 -7.71 -12.12
CA VAL A 35 21.94 -8.75 -11.15
C VAL A 35 20.55 -8.58 -10.55
N GLY A 36 20.09 -9.60 -9.82
CA GLY A 36 18.97 -9.48 -8.91
C GLY A 36 17.61 -9.38 -9.59
N GLY A 37 16.76 -8.48 -9.07
CA GLY A 37 15.38 -8.32 -9.50
C GLY A 37 15.25 -7.95 -10.98
N TYR A 38 16.17 -7.16 -11.50
CA TYR A 38 16.14 -6.78 -12.91
C TYR A 38 16.28 -7.99 -13.82
N VAL A 39 17.26 -8.88 -13.57
CA VAL A 39 17.47 -10.11 -14.36
C VAL A 39 16.26 -11.03 -14.28
N ARG A 40 15.73 -11.27 -13.08
CA ARG A 40 14.50 -12.04 -12.90
C ARG A 40 13.34 -11.46 -13.73
N ASP A 41 13.16 -10.16 -13.69
CA ASP A 41 12.04 -9.49 -14.32
C ASP A 41 12.14 -9.49 -15.86
N LEU A 42 13.35 -9.59 -16.45
CA LEU A 42 13.53 -9.85 -17.88
C LEU A 42 12.85 -11.17 -18.31
N PHE A 43 13.06 -12.25 -17.55
CA PHE A 43 12.44 -13.54 -17.83
C PHE A 43 10.92 -13.55 -17.57
N LEU A 44 10.43 -12.71 -16.65
CA LEU A 44 9.01 -12.55 -16.35
C LEU A 44 8.31 -11.54 -17.27
N GLU A 45 9.02 -10.99 -18.26
CA GLU A 45 8.50 -9.99 -19.21
C GLU A 45 7.93 -8.75 -18.48
N ARG A 46 8.59 -8.36 -17.36
CA ARG A 46 8.24 -7.17 -16.57
C ARG A 46 9.23 -6.06 -16.87
N THR A 47 8.71 -4.85 -16.99
CA THR A 47 9.56 -3.66 -17.16
C THR A 47 10.02 -3.16 -15.79
N SER A 48 11.33 -2.84 -15.66
CA SER A 48 11.90 -2.18 -14.52
C SER A 48 12.88 -1.12 -15.00
N ASN A 49 12.95 0.00 -14.27
CA ASN A 49 13.95 1.04 -14.46
C ASN A 49 15.01 1.02 -13.35
N ASP A 50 14.84 0.12 -12.38
CA ASP A 50 15.78 -0.08 -11.28
C ASP A 50 16.78 -1.15 -11.68
N ILE A 51 18.02 -0.77 -11.89
CA ILE A 51 19.10 -1.63 -12.38
C ILE A 51 20.11 -1.80 -11.27
N ASP A 52 20.27 -3.03 -10.77
CA ASP A 52 21.32 -3.40 -9.83
C ASP A 52 22.54 -3.90 -10.60
N VAL A 53 23.70 -3.29 -10.37
CA VAL A 53 24.96 -3.63 -11.02
C VAL A 53 25.98 -4.05 -9.98
N VAL A 54 26.54 -5.24 -10.16
CA VAL A 54 27.68 -5.74 -9.38
C VAL A 54 28.96 -5.60 -10.20
N VAL A 55 29.98 -5.01 -9.59
CA VAL A 55 31.32 -4.83 -10.17
C VAL A 55 32.32 -5.66 -9.36
N VAL A 56 33.08 -6.52 -10.02
CA VAL A 56 34.23 -7.19 -9.35
C VAL A 56 35.37 -6.18 -9.26
N GLY A 57 35.26 -5.31 -8.26
CA GLY A 57 36.06 -4.13 -8.06
C GLY A 57 35.32 -3.01 -7.41
N SER A 58 35.62 -1.77 -7.73
CA SER A 58 34.97 -0.60 -7.17
C SER A 58 33.72 -0.17 -7.97
N GLY A 59 32.53 -0.44 -7.44
CA GLY A 59 31.29 0.06 -8.02
C GLY A 59 31.23 1.59 -8.10
N ILE A 60 31.82 2.29 -7.14
CA ILE A 60 31.89 3.76 -7.13
C ILE A 60 32.71 4.29 -8.33
N GLN A 61 33.82 3.64 -8.69
CA GLN A 61 34.64 4.07 -9.83
C GLN A 61 33.89 3.86 -11.16
N VAL A 62 33.21 2.73 -11.34
CA VAL A 62 32.40 2.48 -12.55
C VAL A 62 31.25 3.49 -12.64
N ALA A 63 30.55 3.75 -11.53
CA ALA A 63 29.48 4.75 -11.47
C ALA A 63 29.96 6.16 -11.85
N ASP A 64 31.17 6.58 -11.38
CA ASP A 64 31.72 7.88 -11.73
C ASP A 64 32.15 7.94 -13.21
N ALA A 65 32.76 6.87 -13.75
CA ALA A 65 33.10 6.76 -15.16
C ALA A 65 31.83 6.82 -16.05
N LEU A 66 30.78 6.09 -15.70
CA LEU A 66 29.49 6.16 -16.39
C LEU A 66 28.92 7.58 -16.35
N ARG A 67 28.86 8.19 -15.18
CA ARG A 67 28.31 9.55 -15.03
C ARG A 67 29.07 10.55 -15.91
N LYS A 68 30.40 10.43 -16.00
CA LYS A 68 31.22 11.27 -16.89
C LYS A 68 30.86 11.08 -18.35
N SER A 69 30.60 9.84 -18.79
CA SER A 69 30.23 9.53 -20.18
C SER A 69 28.79 10.03 -20.52
N LEU A 70 27.87 10.03 -19.55
CA LEU A 70 26.49 10.50 -19.70
C LEU A 70 26.35 12.02 -19.67
N GLY A 71 27.38 12.74 -19.15
CA GLY A 71 27.44 14.19 -19.09
C GLY A 71 26.57 14.80 -17.99
N LYS A 72 26.26 16.11 -18.11
CA LYS A 72 25.63 16.92 -17.05
C LYS A 72 24.20 16.51 -16.67
N LYS A 73 23.53 15.67 -17.47
CA LYS A 73 22.15 15.21 -17.19
C LYS A 73 22.11 14.01 -16.25
N ALA A 74 23.24 13.39 -15.95
CA ALA A 74 23.32 12.27 -15.02
C ALA A 74 23.69 12.78 -13.62
N HIS A 75 22.92 12.30 -12.62
CA HIS A 75 23.15 12.59 -11.22
C HIS A 75 23.74 11.36 -10.54
N ILE A 76 24.82 11.57 -9.78
CA ILE A 76 25.46 10.52 -8.97
C ILE A 76 25.31 10.82 -7.49
N SER A 77 24.93 9.81 -6.72
CA SER A 77 24.97 9.79 -5.25
C SER A 77 25.92 8.71 -4.78
N VAL A 78 26.90 9.06 -3.95
CA VAL A 78 27.93 8.12 -3.49
C VAL A 78 27.76 7.86 -2.00
N PHE A 79 27.66 6.58 -1.63
CA PHE A 79 27.50 6.10 -0.26
C PHE A 79 28.80 5.39 0.19
N ARG A 80 29.84 6.18 0.49
CA ARG A 80 31.19 5.66 0.76
C ARG A 80 31.26 4.62 1.87
N ASN A 81 30.47 4.80 2.93
CA ASN A 81 30.41 3.86 4.06
C ASN A 81 29.87 2.46 3.69
N PHE A 82 29.15 2.37 2.57
CA PHE A 82 28.58 1.13 2.06
C PHE A 82 29.30 0.64 0.80
N GLY A 83 30.25 1.41 0.27
CA GLY A 83 30.93 1.07 -0.99
C GLY A 83 30.01 1.09 -2.21
N THR A 84 28.90 1.82 -2.16
CA THR A 84 27.88 1.86 -3.23
C THR A 84 27.73 3.25 -3.83
N ALA A 85 27.23 3.31 -5.07
CA ALA A 85 26.85 4.55 -5.72
C ALA A 85 25.57 4.34 -6.54
N GLN A 86 24.77 5.39 -6.66
CA GLN A 86 23.57 5.42 -7.49
C GLN A 86 23.72 6.47 -8.59
N VAL A 87 23.40 6.08 -9.82
CA VAL A 87 23.33 7.00 -10.96
C VAL A 87 21.88 7.09 -11.44
N LYS A 88 21.34 8.30 -11.49
CA LYS A 88 20.02 8.59 -12.06
C LYS A 88 20.17 9.26 -13.42
N PHE A 89 19.57 8.65 -14.44
CA PHE A 89 19.64 9.15 -15.82
C PHE A 89 18.41 8.74 -16.63
N ARG A 90 17.68 9.70 -17.20
CA ARG A 90 16.52 9.49 -18.10
C ARG A 90 15.48 8.49 -17.57
N GLY A 91 15.21 8.52 -16.28
CA GLY A 91 14.24 7.62 -15.65
C GLY A 91 14.82 6.28 -15.17
N TYR A 92 16.06 5.96 -15.50
CA TYR A 92 16.78 4.84 -14.90
C TYR A 92 17.35 5.23 -13.53
N GLU A 93 17.25 4.32 -12.59
CA GLU A 93 17.97 4.33 -11.32
C GLU A 93 18.92 3.13 -11.30
N ILE A 94 20.23 3.43 -11.34
CA ILE A 94 21.26 2.40 -11.47
C ILE A 94 22.06 2.39 -10.19
N GLU A 95 22.01 1.30 -9.43
CA GLU A 95 22.78 1.11 -8.22
C GLU A 95 24.04 0.26 -8.52
N PHE A 96 25.20 0.77 -8.13
CA PHE A 96 26.48 0.11 -8.31
C PHE A 96 27.01 -0.36 -6.96
N VAL A 97 27.30 -1.66 -6.87
CA VAL A 97 27.86 -2.30 -5.68
C VAL A 97 29.11 -3.07 -6.08
N GLY A 98 30.18 -2.95 -5.31
CA GLY A 98 31.33 -3.85 -5.46
C GLY A 98 30.94 -5.28 -5.03
N ALA A 99 31.41 -6.29 -5.77
CA ALA A 99 31.25 -7.68 -5.36
C ALA A 99 31.90 -7.86 -4.00
N ARG A 100 31.18 -8.50 -3.06
CA ARG A 100 31.63 -8.56 -1.67
C ARG A 100 31.33 -9.93 -1.03
N LYS A 101 32.21 -10.29 -0.13
CA LYS A 101 32.03 -11.36 0.81
C LYS A 101 31.52 -10.80 2.13
N GLU A 102 30.49 -11.42 2.68
CA GLU A 102 29.90 -11.02 3.96
C GLU A 102 30.09 -12.12 5.00
N SER A 103 30.46 -11.71 6.22
CA SER A 103 30.55 -12.62 7.38
C SER A 103 29.69 -12.06 8.50
N TYR A 104 28.84 -12.90 9.10
CA TYR A 104 27.87 -12.48 10.11
C TYR A 104 28.24 -13.05 11.49
N SER A 105 27.91 -12.28 12.54
CA SER A 105 27.92 -12.80 13.91
C SER A 105 26.50 -13.13 14.35
N HIS A 106 26.35 -14.15 15.21
CA HIS A 106 25.03 -14.63 15.64
C HIS A 106 24.13 -13.53 16.25
N ASP A 107 24.71 -12.56 16.95
CA ASP A 107 23.97 -11.52 17.67
C ASP A 107 23.79 -10.22 16.88
N SER A 108 24.22 -10.20 15.63
CA SER A 108 24.13 -9.01 14.79
C SER A 108 23.84 -9.39 13.34
N ARG A 109 22.91 -8.67 12.71
CA ARG A 109 22.65 -8.73 11.28
C ARG A 109 23.57 -7.82 10.45
N LYS A 110 24.50 -7.08 11.09
CA LYS A 110 25.49 -6.24 10.40
C LYS A 110 26.67 -7.10 10.01
N PRO A 111 26.93 -7.34 8.71
CA PRO A 111 28.05 -8.15 8.28
C PRO A 111 29.38 -7.41 8.42
N ILE A 112 30.45 -8.16 8.55
CA ILE A 112 31.78 -7.72 8.18
C ILE A 112 31.89 -7.91 6.66
N VAL A 113 32.23 -6.86 5.94
CA VAL A 113 32.26 -6.83 4.47
C VAL A 113 33.68 -6.76 3.98
N GLU A 114 34.04 -7.67 3.07
CA GLU A 114 35.33 -7.71 2.37
C GLU A 114 35.08 -7.72 0.85
N ASN A 115 36.09 -7.32 0.08
CA ASN A 115 36.02 -7.47 -1.38
C ASN A 115 35.91 -8.96 -1.74
N GLY A 116 35.00 -9.26 -2.66
CA GLY A 116 34.72 -10.63 -3.06
C GLY A 116 34.68 -10.82 -4.58
N THR A 117 34.42 -12.05 -4.97
CA THR A 117 34.16 -12.45 -6.35
C THR A 117 32.67 -12.33 -6.67
N LEU A 118 32.28 -12.52 -7.95
CA LEU A 118 30.87 -12.65 -8.33
C LEU A 118 30.20 -13.82 -7.57
N GLU A 119 30.90 -14.95 -7.41
CA GLU A 119 30.42 -16.10 -6.67
C GLU A 119 30.13 -15.78 -5.20
N ASP A 120 31.02 -15.04 -4.53
CA ASP A 120 30.80 -14.55 -3.16
C ASP A 120 29.54 -13.69 -3.09
N ASP A 121 29.32 -12.80 -4.07
CA ASP A 121 28.14 -11.95 -4.12
C ASP A 121 26.86 -12.75 -4.36
N GLN A 122 26.88 -13.76 -5.23
CA GLN A 122 25.73 -14.63 -5.50
C GLN A 122 25.39 -15.51 -4.30
N ASN A 123 26.42 -16.04 -3.61
CA ASN A 123 26.27 -16.89 -2.42
C ASN A 123 25.55 -16.19 -1.25
N ARG A 124 25.77 -14.88 -1.08
CA ARG A 124 25.16 -14.07 -0.01
C ARG A 124 23.74 -13.62 -0.30
N ARG A 125 23.21 -13.82 -1.51
CA ARG A 125 21.88 -13.37 -1.88
C ARG A 125 20.79 -14.18 -1.18
N ASP A 126 19.59 -13.60 -1.15
CA ASP A 126 18.46 -14.18 -0.43
C ASP A 126 17.85 -15.40 -1.13
N PHE A 127 17.62 -15.33 -2.45
CA PHE A 127 16.94 -16.39 -3.20
C PHE A 127 17.59 -16.64 -4.54
N THR A 128 17.50 -17.88 -5.03
CA THR A 128 18.06 -18.31 -6.32
C THR A 128 17.61 -17.43 -7.48
N ILE A 129 16.32 -17.10 -7.53
CA ILE A 129 15.74 -16.24 -8.57
C ILE A 129 16.27 -14.78 -8.56
N ASN A 130 16.89 -14.36 -7.49
CA ASN A 130 17.53 -13.04 -7.33
C ASN A 130 19.08 -13.14 -7.35
N ALA A 131 19.63 -14.35 -7.50
CA ALA A 131 21.06 -14.58 -7.54
C ALA A 131 21.62 -14.69 -8.97
N MET A 132 20.76 -14.68 -9.98
CA MET A 132 21.16 -14.67 -11.37
C MET A 132 21.88 -13.36 -11.74
N ALA A 133 22.91 -13.46 -12.58
CA ALA A 133 23.67 -12.35 -13.09
C ALA A 133 23.80 -12.43 -14.63
N VAL A 134 23.84 -11.30 -15.30
CA VAL A 134 24.09 -11.20 -16.74
C VAL A 134 25.29 -10.29 -16.99
N CYS A 135 26.31 -10.77 -17.69
CA CYS A 135 27.50 -10.01 -18.02
C CYS A 135 27.16 -8.85 -18.98
N ILE A 136 27.71 -7.67 -18.71
CA ILE A 136 27.54 -6.48 -19.57
C ILE A 136 28.86 -5.92 -20.10
N ASN A 137 30.00 -6.57 -19.80
CA ASN A 137 31.26 -6.30 -20.49
C ASN A 137 31.16 -6.70 -21.96
N ALA A 138 31.82 -6.00 -22.87
CA ALA A 138 31.70 -6.22 -24.31
C ALA A 138 32.04 -7.64 -24.77
N GLU A 139 33.06 -8.28 -24.16
CA GLU A 139 33.53 -9.62 -24.53
C GLU A 139 32.46 -10.71 -24.32
N ASN A 140 31.68 -10.64 -23.24
CA ASN A 140 30.69 -11.65 -22.86
C ASN A 140 29.29 -11.04 -22.64
N PHE A 141 28.96 -10.01 -23.39
CA PHE A 141 27.69 -9.28 -23.27
C PHE A 141 26.47 -10.21 -23.45
N GLY A 142 25.59 -10.21 -22.44
CA GLY A 142 24.39 -11.05 -22.43
C GLY A 142 24.56 -12.45 -21.86
N GLN A 143 25.78 -12.87 -21.48
CA GLN A 143 26.03 -14.19 -20.86
C GLN A 143 25.35 -14.28 -19.49
N LEU A 144 24.49 -15.29 -19.32
CA LEU A 144 23.84 -15.62 -18.03
C LEU A 144 24.80 -16.42 -17.13
N ILE A 145 24.87 -16.03 -15.86
CA ILE A 145 25.59 -16.74 -14.82
C ILE A 145 24.59 -17.09 -13.73
N ASP A 146 24.21 -18.36 -13.66
CA ASP A 146 23.16 -18.89 -12.77
C ASP A 146 23.65 -20.17 -12.07
N PRO A 147 24.52 -20.05 -11.03
CA PRO A 147 25.11 -21.20 -10.37
C PRO A 147 24.15 -21.99 -9.49
N PHE A 148 22.94 -21.48 -9.23
CA PHE A 148 21.96 -22.07 -8.32
C PHE A 148 20.70 -22.54 -9.02
N ASP A 149 20.69 -22.63 -10.33
CA ASP A 149 19.51 -23.02 -11.12
C ASP A 149 18.29 -22.11 -10.86
N GLY A 150 18.53 -20.83 -10.61
CA GLY A 150 17.47 -19.84 -10.36
C GLY A 150 16.49 -19.70 -11.51
N LEU A 151 16.93 -19.97 -12.74
CA LEU A 151 16.06 -19.99 -13.91
C LEU A 151 15.01 -21.12 -13.85
N TYR A 152 15.40 -22.31 -13.37
CA TYR A 152 14.45 -23.42 -13.14
C TYR A 152 13.49 -23.11 -12.00
N ASP A 153 13.98 -22.58 -10.87
CA ASP A 153 13.10 -22.14 -9.79
C ASP A 153 12.12 -21.06 -10.23
N LEU A 154 12.55 -20.18 -11.13
CA LEU A 154 11.69 -19.15 -11.70
C LEU A 154 10.61 -19.73 -12.60
N GLU A 155 10.94 -20.75 -13.41
CA GLU A 155 10.01 -21.48 -14.28
C GLU A 155 8.99 -22.28 -13.48
N ASP A 156 9.44 -22.96 -12.44
CA ASP A 156 8.61 -23.79 -11.55
C ASP A 156 7.82 -22.94 -10.54
N GLY A 157 8.10 -21.64 -10.42
CA GLY A 157 7.44 -20.74 -9.50
C GLY A 157 7.81 -21.04 -8.04
N ILE A 158 9.08 -21.22 -7.75
CA ILE A 158 9.62 -21.61 -6.44
C ILE A 158 10.49 -20.50 -5.86
N ILE A 159 10.34 -20.25 -4.56
CA ILE A 159 11.26 -19.44 -3.75
C ILE A 159 12.13 -20.37 -2.94
N ARG A 160 13.43 -20.34 -3.22
CA ARG A 160 14.47 -21.16 -2.60
C ARG A 160 15.70 -20.30 -2.29
N THR A 161 16.39 -20.59 -1.18
CA THR A 161 17.67 -19.94 -0.86
C THR A 161 18.81 -20.53 -1.70
N PRO A 162 19.84 -19.75 -2.10
CA PRO A 162 20.99 -20.25 -2.85
C PRO A 162 21.79 -21.31 -2.07
N LEU A 163 21.96 -21.09 -0.78
CA LEU A 163 22.67 -21.97 0.15
C LEU A 163 21.70 -22.45 1.23
N ASP A 164 22.26 -23.03 2.29
CA ASP A 164 21.49 -23.50 3.45
C ASP A 164 20.56 -22.41 3.99
N PRO A 165 19.24 -22.66 4.01
CA PRO A 165 18.26 -21.66 4.43
C PRO A 165 18.40 -21.27 5.91
N ASP A 166 18.83 -22.16 6.79
CA ASP A 166 19.07 -21.83 8.20
C ASP A 166 20.18 -20.80 8.36
N ILE A 167 21.25 -20.92 7.59
CA ILE A 167 22.34 -19.94 7.55
C ILE A 167 21.81 -18.63 6.96
N THR A 168 21.13 -18.69 5.82
CA THR A 168 20.60 -17.52 5.12
C THR A 168 19.69 -16.68 6.00
N PHE A 169 18.79 -17.30 6.76
CA PHE A 169 17.85 -16.61 7.65
C PHE A 169 18.48 -16.23 9.00
N SER A 170 19.46 -16.99 9.46
CA SER A 170 20.23 -16.62 10.65
C SER A 170 21.09 -15.40 10.41
N ASP A 171 21.72 -15.27 9.25
CA ASP A 171 22.58 -14.15 8.88
C ASP A 171 21.80 -12.83 8.78
N ASP A 172 20.71 -12.80 8.03
CA ASP A 172 19.79 -11.65 7.98
C ASP A 172 18.34 -12.12 8.12
N PRO A 173 17.77 -12.08 9.33
CA PRO A 173 16.40 -12.53 9.57
C PRO A 173 15.32 -11.77 8.79
N LEU A 174 15.59 -10.56 8.27
CA LEU A 174 14.66 -9.87 7.38
C LEU A 174 14.37 -10.67 6.11
N ARG A 175 15.31 -11.53 5.68
CA ARG A 175 15.10 -12.40 4.52
C ARG A 175 13.92 -13.36 4.69
N MET A 176 13.53 -13.67 5.92
CA MET A 176 12.31 -14.44 6.19
C MET A 176 11.06 -13.71 5.71
N LEU A 177 10.94 -12.42 6.01
CA LEU A 177 9.82 -11.59 5.49
C LEU A 177 9.92 -11.38 3.99
N ARG A 178 11.12 -11.21 3.46
CA ARG A 178 11.35 -11.12 2.01
C ARG A 178 10.95 -12.40 1.29
N CYS A 179 11.19 -13.57 1.89
CA CYS A 179 10.74 -14.86 1.37
C CYS A 179 9.23 -14.89 1.15
N VAL A 180 8.47 -14.58 2.20
CA VAL A 180 7.01 -14.52 2.15
C VAL A 180 6.53 -13.43 1.18
N ARG A 181 7.20 -12.27 1.17
CA ARG A 181 6.86 -11.19 0.24
C ARG A 181 7.03 -11.61 -1.22
N PHE A 182 8.17 -12.19 -1.60
CA PHE A 182 8.38 -12.64 -2.98
C PHE A 182 7.42 -13.77 -3.36
N ALA A 183 7.19 -14.73 -2.49
CA ALA A 183 6.20 -15.78 -2.72
C ALA A 183 4.80 -15.19 -3.00
N THR A 184 4.40 -14.16 -2.25
CA THR A 184 3.11 -13.49 -2.41
C THR A 184 3.07 -12.65 -3.69
N GLN A 185 4.10 -11.83 -3.92
CA GLN A 185 4.17 -10.88 -5.04
C GLN A 185 4.26 -11.59 -6.40
N LEU A 186 5.02 -12.68 -6.47
CA LEU A 186 5.22 -13.45 -7.69
C LEU A 186 4.19 -14.57 -7.84
N ARG A 187 3.43 -14.88 -6.79
CA ARG A 187 2.51 -16.03 -6.67
C ARG A 187 3.23 -17.36 -6.77
N PHE A 188 4.43 -17.42 -6.20
CA PHE A 188 5.28 -18.60 -6.16
C PHE A 188 5.04 -19.38 -4.87
N PHE A 189 5.47 -20.63 -4.84
CA PHE A 189 5.51 -21.47 -3.66
C PHE A 189 6.87 -21.33 -2.98
N ILE A 190 6.88 -21.45 -1.67
CA ILE A 190 8.14 -21.55 -0.91
C ILE A 190 8.53 -23.02 -0.89
N GLU A 191 9.78 -23.32 -1.25
CA GLU A 191 10.32 -24.70 -1.19
C GLU A 191 10.25 -25.21 0.25
N ASP A 192 9.97 -26.52 0.43
CA ASP A 192 9.64 -27.10 1.75
C ASP A 192 10.76 -26.89 2.78
N GLU A 193 12.03 -27.15 2.43
CA GLU A 193 13.15 -26.96 3.35
C GLU A 193 13.36 -25.48 3.70
N THR A 194 13.18 -24.59 2.72
CA THR A 194 13.20 -23.14 2.95
C THR A 194 12.06 -22.72 3.88
N PHE A 195 10.86 -23.29 3.72
CA PHE A 195 9.73 -23.00 4.61
C PHE A 195 9.96 -23.53 6.05
N ASP A 196 10.49 -24.73 6.19
CA ASP A 196 10.82 -25.31 7.50
C ASP A 196 11.86 -24.45 8.22
N ALA A 197 12.84 -23.91 7.49
CA ALA A 197 13.83 -22.99 8.03
C ALA A 197 13.22 -21.66 8.49
N LEU A 198 12.16 -21.14 7.82
CA LEU A 198 11.41 -19.99 8.34
C LEU A 198 10.90 -20.25 9.75
N THR A 199 10.31 -21.42 9.96
CA THR A 199 9.74 -21.82 11.26
C THR A 199 10.83 -21.97 12.32
N ARG A 200 11.94 -22.64 11.98
CA ARG A 200 13.08 -22.83 12.91
C ARG A 200 13.73 -21.52 13.34
N ASN A 201 13.81 -20.55 12.43
CA ASN A 201 14.48 -19.27 12.66
C ASN A 201 13.55 -18.11 13.03
N ALA A 202 12.23 -18.32 13.13
CA ALA A 202 11.23 -17.28 13.32
C ALA A 202 11.57 -16.32 14.47
N GLU A 203 12.04 -16.82 15.61
CA GLU A 203 12.40 -16.03 16.79
C GLU A 203 13.49 -14.97 16.51
N ARG A 204 14.34 -15.19 15.52
CA ARG A 204 15.39 -14.26 15.15
C ARG A 204 14.85 -12.96 14.53
N ILE A 205 13.58 -12.90 14.14
CA ILE A 205 12.97 -11.67 13.65
C ILE A 205 13.03 -10.52 14.67
N LYS A 206 13.17 -10.85 15.95
CA LYS A 206 13.24 -9.90 17.06
C LYS A 206 14.47 -8.97 17.00
N ILE A 207 15.54 -9.36 16.30
CA ILE A 207 16.72 -8.49 16.12
C ILE A 207 16.57 -7.50 14.95
N VAL A 208 15.52 -7.64 14.14
CA VAL A 208 15.23 -6.74 13.03
C VAL A 208 14.49 -5.52 13.54
N SER A 209 14.87 -4.33 13.05
CA SER A 209 14.17 -3.10 13.42
C SER A 209 12.71 -3.09 12.94
N GLY A 210 11.82 -2.51 13.75
CA GLY A 210 10.40 -2.46 13.44
C GLY A 210 10.09 -1.76 12.12
N GLU A 211 10.87 -0.73 11.76
CA GLU A 211 10.73 0.00 10.50
C GLU A 211 10.94 -0.88 9.28
N ARG A 212 11.93 -1.79 9.33
CA ARG A 212 12.20 -2.72 8.23
C ARG A 212 11.15 -3.84 8.14
N ILE A 213 10.65 -4.29 9.30
CA ILE A 213 9.51 -5.22 9.35
C ILE A 213 8.28 -4.57 8.73
N ALA A 214 7.96 -3.33 9.12
CA ALA A 214 6.82 -2.58 8.59
C ALA A 214 6.92 -2.37 7.06
N ASP A 215 8.12 -2.07 6.55
CA ASP A 215 8.35 -1.89 5.11
C ASP A 215 8.04 -3.18 4.32
N GLU A 216 8.52 -4.33 4.76
CA GLU A 216 8.22 -5.61 4.12
C GLU A 216 6.73 -6.00 4.22
N LEU A 217 6.08 -5.75 5.38
CA LEU A 217 4.65 -5.96 5.52
C LEU A 217 3.82 -5.05 4.61
N ASN A 218 4.21 -3.78 4.49
CA ASN A 218 3.56 -2.84 3.56
C ASN A 218 3.67 -3.31 2.11
N LYS A 219 4.82 -3.87 1.72
CA LYS A 219 5.00 -4.47 0.38
C LYS A 219 4.11 -5.71 0.18
N ILE A 220 3.92 -6.56 1.21
CA ILE A 220 2.97 -7.66 1.17
C ILE A 220 1.54 -7.13 1.02
N MET A 221 1.16 -6.11 1.82
CA MET A 221 -0.14 -5.45 1.77
C MET A 221 -0.48 -4.88 0.39
N MET A 222 0.52 -4.42 -0.36
CA MET A 222 0.35 -3.84 -1.69
C MET A 222 0.30 -4.87 -2.82
N THR A 223 0.43 -6.17 -2.54
CA THR A 223 0.24 -7.22 -3.55
C THR A 223 -1.24 -7.34 -3.96
N GLN A 224 -1.49 -8.09 -5.03
CA GLN A 224 -2.86 -8.34 -5.51
C GLN A 224 -3.67 -9.25 -4.58
N GLN A 225 -3.00 -10.15 -3.85
CA GLN A 225 -3.61 -11.11 -2.94
C GLN A 225 -2.78 -11.23 -1.66
N PRO A 226 -2.82 -10.22 -0.79
CA PRO A 226 -2.01 -10.19 0.43
C PRO A 226 -2.33 -11.31 1.41
N SER A 227 -3.55 -11.88 1.36
CA SER A 227 -3.95 -13.00 2.21
C SER A 227 -2.98 -14.16 2.16
N ARG A 228 -2.42 -14.48 0.98
CA ARG A 228 -1.41 -15.54 0.83
C ARG A 228 -0.20 -15.30 1.74
N GLY A 229 0.31 -14.07 1.74
CA GLY A 229 1.44 -13.70 2.58
C GLY A 229 1.12 -13.82 4.07
N PHE A 230 -0.04 -13.34 4.51
CA PHE A 230 -0.45 -13.43 5.91
C PHE A 230 -0.69 -14.88 6.37
N VAL A 231 -1.20 -15.73 5.49
CA VAL A 231 -1.33 -17.18 5.77
C VAL A 231 0.06 -17.82 5.97
N GLU A 232 1.02 -17.56 5.09
CA GLU A 232 2.37 -18.09 5.23
C GLU A 232 3.08 -17.55 6.49
N LEU A 233 2.96 -16.26 6.79
CA LEU A 233 3.45 -15.65 8.04
C LEU A 233 2.84 -16.30 9.28
N HIS A 234 1.55 -16.66 9.21
CA HIS A 234 0.87 -17.36 10.31
C HIS A 234 1.37 -18.80 10.46
N ARG A 235 1.47 -19.53 9.36
CA ARG A 235 1.92 -20.94 9.35
C ARG A 235 3.34 -21.11 9.88
N CYS A 236 4.27 -20.23 9.53
CA CYS A 236 5.67 -20.30 9.99
C CYS A 236 5.91 -19.65 11.36
N GLY A 237 4.87 -19.08 12.01
CA GLY A 237 4.97 -18.48 13.34
C GLY A 237 5.47 -17.02 13.36
N LEU A 238 5.88 -16.44 12.25
CA LEU A 238 6.33 -15.04 12.19
C LEU A 238 5.21 -14.05 12.56
N LEU A 239 3.97 -14.31 12.14
CA LEU A 239 2.84 -13.43 12.44
C LEU A 239 2.58 -13.32 13.93
N GLN A 240 2.72 -14.41 14.69
CA GLN A 240 2.57 -14.44 16.14
C GLN A 240 3.57 -13.51 16.84
N LEU A 241 4.76 -13.37 16.30
CA LEU A 241 5.83 -12.53 16.85
C LEU A 241 5.67 -11.05 16.46
N ILE A 242 5.14 -10.80 15.27
CA ILE A 242 5.03 -9.44 14.69
C ILE A 242 3.69 -8.80 15.04
N LEU A 243 2.58 -9.51 14.82
CA LEU A 243 1.21 -9.00 14.97
C LEU A 243 0.31 -10.06 15.62
N PRO A 244 0.57 -10.40 16.91
CA PRO A 244 -0.15 -11.44 17.64
C PRO A 244 -1.66 -11.17 17.76
N GLU A 245 -2.09 -9.93 17.60
CA GLU A 245 -3.51 -9.56 17.63
C GLU A 245 -4.29 -10.21 16.49
N LEU A 246 -3.68 -10.38 15.33
CA LEU A 246 -4.30 -11.09 14.19
C LEU A 246 -4.36 -12.59 14.43
N THR A 247 -3.30 -13.18 14.97
CA THR A 247 -3.28 -14.64 15.22
C THR A 247 -4.30 -15.05 16.28
N ARG A 248 -4.61 -14.16 17.25
CA ARG A 248 -5.67 -14.38 18.24
C ARG A 248 -7.08 -14.45 17.63
N LEU A 249 -7.27 -13.98 16.40
CA LEU A 249 -8.52 -14.12 15.67
C LEU A 249 -8.72 -15.54 15.10
N ASP A 250 -7.64 -16.32 14.99
CA ASP A 250 -7.67 -17.74 14.58
C ASP A 250 -8.01 -18.64 15.77
N ASN A 251 -9.19 -18.43 16.34
CA ASN A 251 -9.70 -19.22 17.46
C ASN A 251 -11.19 -19.42 17.29
N VAL A 252 -11.58 -20.60 16.81
CA VAL A 252 -12.98 -21.00 16.67
C VAL A 252 -13.33 -21.94 17.80
N GLU A 253 -14.28 -21.53 18.62
CA GLU A 253 -14.84 -22.37 19.69
C GLU A 253 -16.27 -22.79 19.34
N THR A 254 -16.57 -24.06 19.64
CA THR A 254 -17.91 -24.59 19.52
C THR A 254 -18.50 -24.81 20.92
N ARG A 255 -19.67 -24.23 21.17
CA ARG A 255 -20.41 -24.39 22.42
C ARG A 255 -21.88 -24.67 22.11
N ASN A 256 -22.45 -25.71 22.70
CA ASN A 256 -23.84 -26.13 22.47
C ASN A 256 -24.19 -26.26 20.96
N GLY A 257 -23.25 -26.82 20.17
CA GLY A 257 -23.44 -26.99 18.72
C GLY A 257 -23.34 -25.70 17.89
N ARG A 258 -23.07 -24.55 18.50
CA ARG A 258 -22.90 -23.26 17.83
C ARG A 258 -21.43 -22.85 17.80
N ALA A 259 -20.87 -22.68 16.58
CA ALA A 259 -19.54 -22.13 16.33
C ALA A 259 -19.67 -20.73 15.72
N HIS A 260 -18.69 -19.89 15.92
CA HIS A 260 -18.58 -18.65 15.15
C HIS A 260 -17.68 -18.83 13.93
N LYS A 261 -17.75 -17.89 12.99
CA LYS A 261 -16.85 -17.84 11.84
C LYS A 261 -15.40 -17.63 12.32
N ASN A 262 -14.44 -18.25 11.62
CA ASN A 262 -13.04 -17.94 11.85
C ASN A 262 -12.74 -16.50 11.45
N ASN A 263 -12.48 -15.65 12.44
CA ASN A 263 -12.31 -14.21 12.22
C ASN A 263 -10.96 -13.88 11.53
N PHE A 264 -9.94 -14.72 11.67
CA PHE A 264 -8.66 -14.53 10.98
C PHE A 264 -8.85 -14.68 9.46
N TYR A 265 -9.37 -15.79 8.99
CA TYR A 265 -9.60 -16.02 7.56
C TYR A 265 -10.65 -15.08 6.98
N HIS A 266 -11.65 -14.69 7.78
CA HIS A 266 -12.58 -13.65 7.38
C HIS A 266 -11.88 -12.31 7.13
N THR A 267 -11.03 -11.88 8.05
CA THR A 267 -10.25 -10.63 7.90
C THR A 267 -9.38 -10.65 6.65
N LEU A 268 -8.76 -11.80 6.34
CA LEU A 268 -7.96 -11.95 5.13
C LEU A 268 -8.82 -11.92 3.84
N GLU A 269 -10.02 -12.48 3.87
CA GLU A 269 -10.97 -12.39 2.77
C GLU A 269 -11.41 -10.93 2.52
N VAL A 270 -11.68 -10.18 3.57
CA VAL A 270 -11.99 -8.73 3.50
C VAL A 270 -10.80 -7.96 2.92
N LEU A 271 -9.59 -8.28 3.34
CA LEU A 271 -8.39 -7.66 2.80
C LEU A 271 -8.21 -7.92 1.30
N ASP A 272 -8.41 -9.16 0.84
CA ASP A 272 -8.35 -9.47 -0.59
C ASP A 272 -9.49 -8.79 -1.39
N ASN A 273 -10.69 -8.71 -0.80
CA ASN A 273 -11.81 -8.04 -1.44
C ASN A 273 -11.51 -6.56 -1.66
N ILE A 274 -10.98 -5.86 -0.66
CA ILE A 274 -10.73 -4.42 -0.77
C ILE A 274 -9.60 -4.10 -1.76
N CYS A 275 -8.64 -5.01 -1.95
CA CYS A 275 -7.54 -4.84 -2.91
C CYS A 275 -8.01 -4.69 -4.37
N ARG A 276 -9.26 -5.09 -4.68
CA ARG A 276 -9.86 -4.94 -6.00
C ARG A 276 -10.33 -3.52 -6.29
N TYR A 277 -10.50 -2.71 -5.25
CA TYR A 277 -11.11 -1.37 -5.33
C TYR A 277 -10.14 -0.24 -5.00
N THR A 278 -9.00 -0.54 -4.36
CA THR A 278 -8.08 0.51 -3.91
C THR A 278 -6.64 0.07 -3.85
N ASP A 279 -5.74 1.01 -4.18
CA ASP A 279 -4.30 0.94 -3.92
C ASP A 279 -3.90 1.79 -2.70
N ASN A 280 -4.86 2.31 -1.94
CA ASN A 280 -4.58 3.02 -0.71
C ASN A 280 -4.11 2.04 0.38
N LEU A 281 -2.82 2.06 0.69
CA LEU A 281 -2.21 1.22 1.72
C LEU A 281 -2.94 1.33 3.07
N TRP A 282 -3.38 2.53 3.46
CA TRP A 282 -3.99 2.74 4.77
C TRP A 282 -5.42 2.23 4.84
N LEU A 283 -6.15 2.22 3.72
CA LEU A 283 -7.45 1.56 3.63
C LEU A 283 -7.29 0.04 3.72
N ARG A 284 -6.24 -0.54 3.13
CA ARG A 284 -5.89 -1.95 3.29
C ARG A 284 -5.52 -2.29 4.74
N TRP A 285 -4.78 -1.41 5.43
CA TRP A 285 -4.52 -1.55 6.87
C TRP A 285 -5.81 -1.48 7.70
N ALA A 286 -6.75 -0.60 7.35
CA ALA A 286 -8.06 -0.55 8.01
C ALA A 286 -8.83 -1.86 7.82
N ALA A 287 -8.80 -2.45 6.63
CA ALA A 287 -9.39 -3.76 6.35
C ALA A 287 -8.74 -4.89 7.17
N LEU A 288 -7.41 -4.88 7.31
CA LEU A 288 -6.69 -5.87 8.12
C LEU A 288 -7.01 -5.75 9.61
N LEU A 289 -7.30 -4.54 10.10
CA LEU A 289 -7.50 -4.26 11.53
C LEU A 289 -8.96 -4.06 11.94
N HIS A 290 -9.94 -4.05 11.01
CA HIS A 290 -11.33 -3.71 11.33
C HIS A 290 -11.92 -4.58 12.45
N ASP A 291 -11.59 -5.84 12.45
CA ASP A 291 -12.08 -6.85 13.39
C ASP A 291 -11.11 -7.18 14.53
N VAL A 292 -9.98 -6.50 14.65
CA VAL A 292 -8.92 -6.82 15.63
C VAL A 292 -9.41 -6.81 17.08
N GLY A 293 -10.47 -6.07 17.39
CA GLY A 293 -11.09 -6.03 18.71
C GLY A 293 -11.89 -7.29 19.07
N LYS A 294 -12.24 -8.14 18.10
CA LYS A 294 -13.10 -9.33 18.35
C LYS A 294 -12.48 -10.31 19.35
N ALA A 295 -11.18 -10.53 19.33
CA ALA A 295 -10.52 -11.41 20.28
C ALA A 295 -10.71 -10.97 21.74
N LYS A 296 -10.77 -9.64 22.01
CA LYS A 296 -10.98 -9.08 23.35
C LYS A 296 -12.43 -9.00 23.77
N THR A 297 -13.36 -8.94 22.81
CA THR A 297 -14.79 -8.73 23.07
C THR A 297 -15.63 -10.00 22.97
N LYS A 298 -15.01 -11.12 22.62
CA LYS A 298 -15.68 -12.43 22.51
C LYS A 298 -16.35 -12.82 23.80
N ARG A 299 -17.66 -13.08 23.76
CA ARG A 299 -18.50 -13.52 24.88
C ARG A 299 -19.50 -14.54 24.42
N TRP A 300 -19.88 -15.42 25.32
CA TRP A 300 -20.95 -16.39 25.10
C TRP A 300 -22.25 -15.86 25.72
N ASP A 301 -23.27 -15.78 24.89
CA ASP A 301 -24.65 -15.49 25.32
C ASP A 301 -25.51 -16.77 25.11
N PRO A 302 -26.29 -17.24 26.11
CA PRO A 302 -27.07 -18.44 25.99
C PRO A 302 -28.13 -18.40 24.88
N ALA A 303 -28.67 -17.22 24.59
CA ALA A 303 -29.71 -17.03 23.56
C ALA A 303 -29.10 -16.75 22.17
N ALA A 304 -28.18 -15.80 22.10
CA ALA A 304 -27.55 -15.34 20.84
C ALA A 304 -26.37 -16.20 20.36
N GLY A 305 -25.70 -16.95 21.26
CA GLY A 305 -24.49 -17.68 20.98
C GLY A 305 -23.24 -16.79 21.17
N TRP A 306 -22.26 -16.92 20.29
CA TRP A 306 -21.05 -16.10 20.34
C TRP A 306 -21.34 -14.67 19.90
N THR A 307 -20.95 -13.69 20.73
CA THR A 307 -21.12 -12.25 20.49
C THR A 307 -19.80 -11.51 20.58
N PHE A 308 -19.69 -10.36 19.89
CA PHE A 308 -18.48 -9.53 19.80
C PHE A 308 -18.84 -8.04 19.95
N HIS A 309 -19.73 -7.70 20.89
CA HIS A 309 -20.20 -6.33 21.06
C HIS A 309 -19.05 -5.33 21.29
N ASN A 310 -19.16 -4.16 20.67
CA ASN A 310 -18.18 -3.07 20.75
C ASN A 310 -16.77 -3.42 20.24
N HIS A 311 -16.62 -4.46 19.41
CA HIS A 311 -15.28 -4.81 18.86
C HIS A 311 -14.68 -3.69 18.02
N ASN A 312 -15.50 -2.92 17.31
CA ASN A 312 -15.08 -1.74 16.54
C ASN A 312 -14.44 -0.68 17.45
N PHE A 313 -15.08 -0.30 18.55
CA PHE A 313 -14.56 0.65 19.50
C PHE A 313 -13.28 0.17 20.20
N ILE A 314 -13.26 -1.09 20.63
CA ILE A 314 -12.06 -1.69 21.23
C ILE A 314 -10.94 -1.80 20.20
N GLY A 315 -11.24 -2.21 18.98
CA GLY A 315 -10.29 -2.27 17.87
C GLY A 315 -9.68 -0.89 17.58
N ALA A 316 -10.51 0.14 17.47
CA ALA A 316 -10.04 1.52 17.27
C ALA A 316 -9.10 2.00 18.39
N LYS A 317 -9.36 1.64 19.62
CA LYS A 317 -8.45 1.93 20.75
C LYS A 317 -7.11 1.19 20.68
N MET A 318 -7.08 0.04 20.00
CA MET A 318 -5.85 -0.74 19.81
C MET A 318 -4.95 -0.16 18.72
N VAL A 319 -5.50 0.55 17.73
CA VAL A 319 -4.76 1.03 16.55
C VAL A 319 -3.53 1.89 16.92
N PRO A 320 -3.60 2.90 17.82
CA PRO A 320 -2.42 3.71 18.17
C PRO A 320 -1.26 2.90 18.74
N ASP A 321 -1.54 1.93 19.61
CA ASP A 321 -0.50 1.08 20.20
C ASP A 321 0.10 0.10 19.20
N LEU A 322 -0.73 -0.45 18.30
CA LEU A 322 -0.29 -1.28 17.18
C LEU A 322 0.64 -0.50 16.25
N PHE A 323 0.25 0.69 15.83
CA PHE A 323 1.04 1.54 14.95
C PHE A 323 2.39 1.92 15.58
N ARG A 324 2.39 2.27 16.88
CA ARG A 324 3.61 2.60 17.62
C ARG A 324 4.56 1.42 17.71
N ARG A 325 4.04 0.24 18.08
CA ARG A 325 4.85 -0.99 18.19
C ARG A 325 5.42 -1.42 16.84
N MET A 326 4.64 -1.33 15.79
CA MET A 326 5.03 -1.70 14.43
C MET A 326 5.80 -0.60 13.69
N LYS A 327 6.07 0.54 14.34
CA LYS A 327 6.77 1.67 13.71
C LYS A 327 6.09 2.20 12.45
N LEU A 328 4.77 2.11 12.40
CA LEU A 328 3.95 2.75 11.39
C LEU A 328 3.77 4.26 11.72
N PRO A 329 3.41 5.12 10.73
CA PRO A 329 3.23 6.55 10.95
C PRO A 329 2.17 6.85 12.01
N LEU A 330 2.47 7.75 12.96
CA LEU A 330 1.56 8.16 14.05
C LEU A 330 0.82 9.48 13.74
N ASP A 331 0.70 9.83 12.48
CA ASP A 331 0.10 11.05 11.96
C ASP A 331 -1.38 10.87 11.54
N SER A 332 -1.82 11.63 10.55
CA SER A 332 -3.17 11.54 9.96
C SER A 332 -3.51 10.13 9.44
N LYS A 333 -2.51 9.35 9.00
CA LYS A 333 -2.70 7.99 8.50
C LYS A 333 -3.17 7.03 9.59
N MET A 334 -2.58 7.12 10.79
CA MET A 334 -3.05 6.38 11.96
C MET A 334 -4.48 6.78 12.34
N LYS A 335 -4.77 8.09 12.40
CA LYS A 335 -6.11 8.59 12.72
C LYS A 335 -7.16 8.14 11.71
N TYR A 336 -6.78 8.11 10.43
CA TYR A 336 -7.61 7.59 9.35
C TYR A 336 -7.97 6.11 9.58
N VAL A 337 -6.97 5.25 9.81
CA VAL A 337 -7.21 3.82 10.09
C VAL A 337 -8.06 3.65 11.35
N GLN A 338 -7.74 4.37 12.43
CA GLN A 338 -8.49 4.33 13.69
C GLN A 338 -9.97 4.69 13.48
N LYS A 339 -10.24 5.77 12.72
CA LYS A 339 -11.61 6.22 12.40
C LYS A 339 -12.38 5.17 11.60
N LEU A 340 -11.77 4.59 10.57
CA LEU A 340 -12.42 3.56 9.77
C LEU A 340 -12.73 2.29 10.58
N VAL A 341 -11.81 1.85 11.44
CA VAL A 341 -12.02 0.73 12.35
C VAL A 341 -13.18 1.00 13.31
N ASP A 342 -13.29 2.22 13.85
CA ASP A 342 -14.39 2.59 14.76
C ASP A 342 -15.74 2.62 14.05
N LEU A 343 -15.78 3.12 12.82
CA LEU A 343 -17.02 3.39 12.10
C LEU A 343 -17.50 2.24 11.22
N HIS A 344 -16.70 1.18 10.98
CA HIS A 344 -17.01 0.16 9.96
C HIS A 344 -18.36 -0.55 10.15
N MET A 345 -18.87 -0.62 11.36
CA MET A 345 -20.19 -1.23 11.63
C MET A 345 -21.37 -0.30 11.26
N ARG A 346 -21.18 1.02 11.20
CA ARG A 346 -22.29 1.97 11.03
C ARG A 346 -23.01 1.86 9.69
N PRO A 347 -22.31 1.79 8.53
CA PRO A 347 -22.99 1.60 7.25
C PRO A 347 -23.81 0.31 7.19
N ILE A 348 -23.33 -0.75 7.84
CA ILE A 348 -24.01 -2.05 7.91
C ILE A 348 -25.35 -1.89 8.63
N VAL A 349 -25.35 -1.26 9.81
CA VAL A 349 -26.56 -1.03 10.61
C VAL A 349 -27.57 -0.15 9.84
N ILE A 350 -27.08 0.91 9.18
CA ILE A 350 -27.95 1.79 8.37
C ILE A 350 -28.56 1.02 7.20
N ALA A 351 -27.82 0.08 6.61
CA ALA A 351 -28.29 -0.72 5.49
C ALA A 351 -29.27 -1.85 5.90
N GLU A 352 -29.26 -2.30 7.16
CA GLU A 352 -30.19 -3.30 7.68
C GLU A 352 -31.58 -2.72 8.00
N ASP A 353 -31.63 -1.44 8.43
CA ASP A 353 -32.85 -0.71 8.78
C ASP A 353 -33.41 0.09 7.60
N SER A 354 -34.51 0.83 7.84
CA SER A 354 -34.99 1.83 6.89
C SER A 354 -33.97 2.95 6.78
N VAL A 355 -33.35 3.10 5.60
CA VAL A 355 -32.31 4.10 5.35
C VAL A 355 -32.90 5.51 5.42
N THR A 356 -32.71 6.22 6.54
CA THR A 356 -33.20 7.59 6.72
C THR A 356 -32.13 8.63 6.37
N ASP A 357 -32.55 9.81 5.88
CA ASP A 357 -31.64 10.93 5.60
C ASP A 357 -30.86 11.35 6.85
N SER A 358 -31.49 11.30 8.02
CA SER A 358 -30.84 11.66 9.30
C SER A 358 -29.69 10.68 9.66
N ALA A 359 -29.88 9.37 9.45
CA ALA A 359 -28.85 8.37 9.71
C ALA A 359 -27.66 8.54 8.75
N VAL A 360 -27.95 8.78 7.46
CA VAL A 360 -26.94 9.01 6.43
C VAL A 360 -26.17 10.30 6.69
N ARG A 361 -26.84 11.41 7.11
CA ARG A 361 -26.13 12.65 7.49
C ARG A 361 -25.21 12.49 8.69
N ARG A 362 -25.62 11.72 9.71
CA ARG A 362 -24.74 11.41 10.84
C ARG A 362 -23.51 10.65 10.39
N LEU A 363 -23.68 9.65 9.51
CA LEU A 363 -22.55 8.93 8.93
C LEU A 363 -21.60 9.86 8.18
N MET A 364 -22.12 10.75 7.32
CA MET A 364 -21.33 11.75 6.60
C MET A 364 -20.56 12.68 7.55
N ASN A 365 -21.22 13.14 8.61
CA ASN A 365 -20.60 14.03 9.58
C ASN A 365 -19.46 13.35 10.35
N ASP A 366 -19.65 12.10 10.75
CA ASP A 366 -18.66 11.34 11.53
C ASP A 366 -17.48 10.85 10.67
N ALA A 367 -17.75 10.41 9.46
CA ALA A 367 -16.72 9.94 8.52
C ALA A 367 -16.02 11.11 7.78
N GLY A 368 -16.73 12.21 7.53
CA GLY A 368 -16.22 13.35 6.79
C GLY A 368 -15.81 12.96 5.37
N ASP A 369 -14.60 13.41 4.95
CA ASP A 369 -14.04 13.11 3.64
C ASP A 369 -13.76 11.62 3.40
N ASP A 370 -13.68 10.80 4.46
CA ASP A 370 -13.40 9.37 4.36
C ASP A 370 -14.68 8.51 4.19
N THR A 371 -15.82 9.13 3.93
CA THR A 371 -17.12 8.43 3.78
C THR A 371 -17.09 7.37 2.68
N ASP A 372 -16.50 7.68 1.52
CA ASP A 372 -16.43 6.75 0.39
C ASP A 372 -15.50 5.56 0.68
N ASP A 373 -14.39 5.79 1.36
CA ASP A 373 -13.49 4.73 1.81
C ASP A 373 -14.13 3.83 2.89
N LEU A 374 -14.88 4.43 3.81
CA LEU A 374 -15.66 3.68 4.80
C LEU A 374 -16.70 2.77 4.14
N MET A 375 -17.43 3.27 3.14
CA MET A 375 -18.39 2.48 2.38
C MET A 375 -17.70 1.32 1.65
N THR A 376 -16.53 1.57 1.05
CA THR A 376 -15.73 0.55 0.36
C THR A 376 -15.25 -0.53 1.33
N LEU A 377 -14.80 -0.16 2.53
CA LEU A 377 -14.43 -1.11 3.58
C LEU A 377 -15.61 -2.00 3.98
N CYS A 378 -16.79 -1.42 4.19
CA CYS A 378 -17.97 -2.16 4.60
C CYS A 378 -18.50 -3.10 3.50
N GLU A 379 -18.42 -2.68 2.23
CA GLU A 379 -18.75 -3.54 1.09
C GLU A 379 -17.79 -4.73 0.97
N ALA A 380 -16.50 -4.52 1.22
CA ALA A 380 -15.49 -5.57 1.24
C ALA A 380 -15.73 -6.59 2.37
N ASP A 381 -16.32 -6.16 3.49
CA ASP A 381 -16.64 -7.00 4.64
C ASP A 381 -17.82 -7.96 4.38
N ILE A 382 -18.59 -7.75 3.31
CA ILE A 382 -19.69 -8.65 2.93
C ILE A 382 -19.15 -9.94 2.33
N THR A 383 -18.84 -10.92 3.18
CA THR A 383 -18.23 -12.21 2.81
C THR A 383 -19.19 -13.40 2.93
N SER A 384 -20.51 -13.16 2.93
CA SER A 384 -21.52 -14.23 3.05
C SER A 384 -21.43 -15.20 1.87
N LYS A 385 -21.40 -16.52 2.17
CA LYS A 385 -21.51 -17.58 1.15
C LYS A 385 -22.93 -17.73 0.61
N ASN A 386 -23.93 -17.17 1.29
CA ASN A 386 -25.30 -17.14 0.80
C ASN A 386 -25.47 -16.02 -0.21
N HIS A 387 -25.57 -16.36 -1.48
CA HIS A 387 -25.69 -15.40 -2.57
C HIS A 387 -26.90 -14.46 -2.45
N ILE A 388 -28.05 -14.95 -1.97
CA ILE A 388 -29.27 -14.14 -1.79
C ILE A 388 -29.02 -13.09 -0.71
N LYS A 389 -28.46 -13.52 0.44
CA LYS A 389 -28.14 -12.62 1.54
C LYS A 389 -27.08 -11.59 1.13
N LYS A 390 -26.04 -12.05 0.43
CA LYS A 390 -24.98 -11.17 -0.10
C LYS A 390 -25.55 -10.12 -1.05
N GLN A 391 -26.39 -10.53 -2.01
CA GLN A 391 -27.00 -9.61 -2.98
C GLN A 391 -27.89 -8.58 -2.27
N ARG A 392 -28.70 -8.99 -1.31
CA ARG A 392 -29.52 -8.07 -0.52
C ARG A 392 -28.71 -7.00 0.20
N PHE A 393 -27.57 -7.37 0.81
CA PHE A 393 -26.68 -6.41 1.46
C PHE A 393 -26.10 -5.44 0.43
N LEU A 394 -25.60 -5.93 -0.70
CA LEU A 394 -25.05 -5.07 -1.77
C LEU A 394 -26.11 -4.09 -2.32
N ASP A 395 -27.35 -4.53 -2.51
CA ASP A 395 -28.45 -3.67 -2.94
C ASP A 395 -28.76 -2.59 -1.90
N ASN A 396 -28.76 -2.92 -0.62
CA ASN A 396 -28.95 -1.95 0.46
C ASN A 396 -27.78 -0.93 0.52
N PHE A 397 -26.53 -1.38 0.34
CA PHE A 397 -25.39 -0.47 0.27
C PHE A 397 -25.48 0.47 -0.93
N ARG A 398 -25.97 0.00 -2.07
CA ARG A 398 -26.24 0.86 -3.23
C ARG A 398 -27.21 1.98 -2.87
N ILE A 399 -28.31 1.66 -2.17
CA ILE A 399 -29.28 2.66 -1.70
C ILE A 399 -28.61 3.68 -0.76
N VAL A 400 -27.73 3.24 0.15
CA VAL A 400 -26.99 4.16 1.02
C VAL A 400 -26.10 5.08 0.21
N ARG A 401 -25.37 4.57 -0.81
CA ARG A 401 -24.52 5.38 -1.69
C ARG A 401 -25.31 6.40 -2.52
N GLU A 402 -26.47 5.99 -3.06
CA GLU A 402 -27.37 6.88 -3.80
C GLU A 402 -27.85 8.03 -2.91
N LYS A 403 -28.25 7.73 -1.66
CA LYS A 403 -28.64 8.75 -0.68
C LYS A 403 -27.48 9.65 -0.24
N LEU A 404 -26.28 9.11 -0.09
CA LEU A 404 -25.07 9.91 0.17
C LEU A 404 -24.82 10.92 -0.94
N ALA A 405 -24.91 10.50 -2.21
CA ALA A 405 -24.73 11.37 -3.36
C ALA A 405 -25.81 12.45 -3.43
N ASP A 406 -27.09 12.08 -3.27
CA ASP A 406 -28.20 13.01 -3.28
C ASP A 406 -28.12 14.03 -2.12
N LEU A 407 -27.74 13.61 -0.92
CA LEU A 407 -27.57 14.52 0.21
C LEU A 407 -26.38 15.46 0.01
N LYS A 408 -25.25 14.98 -0.51
CA LYS A 408 -24.09 15.83 -0.86
C LYS A 408 -24.51 16.91 -1.85
N GLU A 409 -25.28 16.55 -2.88
CA GLU A 409 -25.76 17.50 -3.88
C GLU A 409 -26.78 18.51 -3.29
N ARG A 410 -27.72 18.05 -2.48
CA ARG A 410 -28.71 18.92 -1.83
C ARG A 410 -28.06 19.88 -0.83
N ASP A 411 -27.14 19.41 -0.02
CA ASP A 411 -26.44 20.24 0.95
C ASP A 411 -25.48 21.22 0.25
N TYR A 412 -24.81 20.81 -0.83
CA TYR A 412 -24.05 21.71 -1.69
C TYR A 412 -24.93 22.81 -2.28
N LYS A 413 -26.08 22.46 -2.86
CA LYS A 413 -27.04 23.45 -3.38
C LYS A 413 -27.56 24.38 -2.30
N ARG A 414 -27.75 23.90 -1.06
CA ARG A 414 -28.16 24.72 0.08
C ARG A 414 -27.07 25.68 0.52
N LEU A 415 -25.82 25.24 0.59
CA LEU A 415 -24.66 26.09 0.90
C LEU A 415 -24.41 27.17 -0.16
N LEU A 416 -24.80 26.91 -1.39
CA LEU A 416 -24.74 27.87 -2.51
C LEU A 416 -25.93 28.81 -2.56
N GLN A 417 -26.99 28.66 -1.74
CA GLN A 417 -28.02 29.65 -1.61
C GLN A 417 -27.46 30.88 -0.87
N PRO A 418 -27.63 32.10 -1.41
CA PRO A 418 -27.21 33.29 -0.71
C PRO A 418 -27.85 33.40 0.67
N VAL A 419 -27.07 33.81 1.67
CA VAL A 419 -27.59 34.09 3.04
C VAL A 419 -28.64 35.22 3.08
N ILE A 420 -28.70 36.03 2.05
CA ILE A 420 -29.77 37.05 1.83
C ILE A 420 -30.83 36.40 0.94
N ASP A 421 -32.01 36.19 1.47
CA ASP A 421 -33.11 35.56 0.72
C ASP A 421 -34.04 36.57 0.02
N GLY A 422 -35.02 36.04 -0.73
CA GLY A 422 -35.94 36.87 -1.47
C GLY A 422 -36.89 37.69 -0.59
N ASN A 423 -37.20 37.22 0.62
CA ASN A 423 -38.06 37.96 1.55
C ASN A 423 -37.33 39.18 2.10
N GLU A 424 -36.07 38.99 2.47
CA GLU A 424 -35.21 40.09 2.92
C GLU A 424 -35.00 41.14 1.81
N ILE A 425 -34.86 40.73 0.54
CA ILE A 425 -34.76 41.64 -0.60
C ILE A 425 -36.09 42.44 -0.75
N MET A 426 -37.23 41.79 -0.64
CA MET A 426 -38.54 42.43 -0.71
C MET A 426 -38.74 43.44 0.40
N GLU A 427 -38.37 43.13 1.63
CA GLU A 427 -38.44 44.03 2.78
C GLU A 427 -37.50 45.24 2.62
N LEU A 428 -36.25 45.00 2.19
CA LEU A 428 -35.23 46.04 2.07
C LEU A 428 -35.59 47.15 1.03
N PHE A 429 -36.23 46.73 -0.05
CA PHE A 429 -36.59 47.64 -1.15
C PHE A 429 -38.11 47.94 -1.23
N HIS A 430 -38.90 47.51 -0.24
CA HIS A 430 -40.37 47.66 -0.21
C HIS A 430 -41.05 47.14 -1.49
N LEU A 431 -40.58 46.03 -2.02
CA LEU A 431 -41.11 45.42 -3.23
C LEU A 431 -42.02 44.21 -2.86
N GLY A 432 -43.02 44.00 -3.68
CA GLY A 432 -43.74 42.72 -3.70
C GLY A 432 -42.98 41.65 -4.54
N PRO A 433 -43.53 40.43 -4.63
CA PRO A 433 -43.00 39.41 -5.55
C PRO A 433 -42.95 39.99 -6.98
N SER A 434 -41.76 40.18 -7.51
CA SER A 434 -41.55 40.86 -8.77
C SER A 434 -40.36 40.33 -9.55
N ARG A 435 -40.24 40.72 -10.82
CA ARG A 435 -39.10 40.35 -11.67
C ARG A 435 -37.79 40.95 -11.16
N GLU A 436 -37.84 42.13 -10.55
CA GLU A 436 -36.71 42.86 -9.96
C GLU A 436 -36.11 42.04 -8.80
N VAL A 437 -36.98 41.54 -7.88
CA VAL A 437 -36.54 40.67 -6.76
C VAL A 437 -35.90 39.39 -7.29
N GLY A 438 -36.49 38.80 -8.34
CA GLY A 438 -35.92 37.59 -8.99
C GLY A 438 -34.52 37.87 -9.58
N THR A 439 -34.35 39.02 -10.23
CA THR A 439 -33.06 39.46 -10.82
C THR A 439 -31.99 39.66 -9.75
N LEU A 440 -32.34 40.35 -8.66
CA LEU A 440 -31.43 40.57 -7.54
C LEU A 440 -30.99 39.26 -6.87
N LYS A 441 -31.96 38.40 -6.59
CA LYS A 441 -31.70 37.08 -6.02
C LYS A 441 -30.80 36.24 -6.93
N GLN A 442 -31.05 36.21 -8.23
CA GLN A 442 -30.22 35.48 -9.20
C GLN A 442 -28.80 36.05 -9.27
N THR A 443 -28.66 37.40 -9.22
CA THR A 443 -27.33 38.03 -9.19
C THR A 443 -26.50 37.61 -7.99
N LEU A 444 -27.09 37.54 -6.80
CA LEU A 444 -26.42 37.08 -5.58
C LEU A 444 -26.04 35.60 -5.71
N LYS A 445 -26.97 34.80 -6.24
CA LYS A 445 -26.74 33.35 -6.43
C LYS A 445 -25.59 33.09 -7.41
N ASP A 446 -25.55 33.77 -8.54
CA ASP A 446 -24.48 33.64 -9.53
C ASP A 446 -23.14 34.11 -8.98
N ALA A 447 -23.12 35.16 -8.15
CA ALA A 447 -21.89 35.63 -7.53
C ALA A 447 -21.29 34.63 -6.52
N VAL A 448 -22.15 33.94 -5.78
CA VAL A 448 -21.73 32.86 -4.85
C VAL A 448 -21.26 31.62 -5.63
N LEU A 449 -22.01 31.21 -6.66
CA LEU A 449 -21.69 30.08 -7.51
C LEU A 449 -20.32 30.23 -8.22
N ASP A 450 -20.06 31.44 -8.73
CA ASP A 450 -18.83 31.78 -9.44
C ASP A 450 -17.65 32.10 -8.49
N ASN A 451 -17.83 31.97 -7.18
CA ASN A 451 -16.87 32.37 -6.15
C ASN A 451 -16.37 33.82 -6.28
N ARG A 452 -17.20 34.70 -6.85
CA ARG A 452 -16.89 36.14 -6.99
C ARG A 452 -17.05 36.90 -5.68
N VAL A 453 -17.96 36.42 -4.83
CA VAL A 453 -18.26 37.02 -3.51
C VAL A 453 -18.46 35.88 -2.52
N PRO A 454 -17.86 35.92 -1.31
CA PRO A 454 -18.09 34.91 -0.27
C PRO A 454 -19.58 34.94 0.16
N ASN A 455 -20.12 33.75 0.50
CA ASN A 455 -21.53 33.65 0.95
C ASN A 455 -21.69 34.12 2.40
N GLU A 456 -21.35 35.39 2.61
CA GLU A 456 -21.44 36.11 3.88
C GLU A 456 -22.34 37.33 3.72
N ARG A 457 -23.02 37.72 4.81
CA ARG A 457 -24.03 38.75 4.79
C ARG A 457 -23.50 40.11 4.27
N GLU A 458 -22.35 40.54 4.78
CA GLU A 458 -21.82 41.88 4.47
C GLU A 458 -21.34 42.03 3.02
N PRO A 459 -20.55 41.14 2.44
CA PRO A 459 -20.17 41.17 1.03
C PRO A 459 -21.36 41.05 0.06
N LEU A 460 -22.33 40.19 0.39
CA LEU A 460 -23.54 40.02 -0.43
C LEU A 460 -24.44 41.24 -0.36
N MET A 461 -24.55 41.90 0.79
CA MET A 461 -25.31 43.13 0.93
C MET A 461 -24.69 44.24 0.08
N GLN A 462 -23.38 44.39 0.05
CA GLN A 462 -22.68 45.34 -0.81
C GLN A 462 -22.98 45.09 -2.30
N LEU A 463 -22.91 43.84 -2.74
CA LEU A 463 -23.25 43.48 -4.13
C LEU A 463 -24.72 43.73 -4.43
N LEU A 464 -25.63 43.42 -3.50
CA LEU A 464 -27.07 43.64 -3.61
C LEU A 464 -27.36 45.10 -3.81
N MET A 465 -26.80 45.98 -2.97
CA MET A 465 -26.99 47.42 -3.05
C MET A 465 -26.43 48.01 -4.35
N GLN A 466 -25.26 47.55 -4.79
CA GLN A 466 -24.69 47.97 -6.06
C GLN A 466 -25.59 47.62 -7.24
N LYS A 467 -26.14 46.40 -7.26
CA LYS A 467 -27.01 45.92 -8.33
C LYS A 467 -28.37 46.63 -8.30
N ALA A 468 -28.95 46.81 -7.14
CA ALA A 468 -30.20 47.56 -6.95
C ALA A 468 -30.09 49.00 -7.48
N LYS A 469 -28.99 49.69 -7.16
CA LYS A 469 -28.70 51.04 -7.68
C LYS A 469 -28.62 51.07 -9.21
N GLN A 470 -28.01 50.06 -9.83
CA GLN A 470 -27.96 49.92 -11.29
C GLN A 470 -29.36 49.72 -11.90
N MET A 471 -30.28 49.15 -11.15
CA MET A 471 -31.68 48.91 -11.55
C MET A 471 -32.61 50.09 -11.19
N GLY A 472 -32.09 51.16 -10.58
CA GLY A 472 -32.90 52.34 -10.16
C GLY A 472 -33.76 52.10 -8.92
N LEU A 473 -33.41 51.07 -8.11
CA LEU A 473 -34.12 50.76 -6.87
C LEU A 473 -33.46 51.49 -5.69
N GLU A 474 -34.27 52.15 -4.86
CA GLU A 474 -33.83 52.83 -3.64
C GLU A 474 -34.30 52.01 -2.42
N THR A 475 -33.46 51.94 -1.37
CA THR A 475 -33.88 51.42 -0.08
C THR A 475 -34.92 52.34 0.53
N GLY A 476 -36.04 51.80 0.97
CA GLY A 476 -37.01 52.54 1.75
C GLY A 476 -36.36 53.17 2.97
N ARG A 477 -36.68 54.44 3.21
CA ARG A 477 -36.25 55.18 4.40
C ARG A 477 -36.94 54.67 5.65
#